data_4861dd6f25b26f6c0d016a5e0a8b87ee
#
_entry.id   4861dd6f25b26f6c0d016a5e0a8b87ee
#
_cell.length_a   1.000
_cell.length_b   1.000
_cell.length_c   1.000
_cell.angle_alpha   90.00
_cell.angle_beta   90.00
_cell.angle_gamma   90.00
#
_symmetry.space_group_name_H-M   'P 1'
#
loop_
_entity.id
_entity.type
_entity.pdbx_description
1 polymer ?
#
loop_
_entity_poly.entity_id
_entity_poly.type
_entity_poly.pdbx_seq_one_letter_code
_entity_poly.pdbx_strand_id
1 'polypeptide(L)'
;MATLNASKSGRLLMLNESSHANARDSTTAESTVVNPSSGTFSNGIMYTKSAGRRGNTYNITRHFYYFDTSGITGNVSDASVNILGAHNETAHVILVPSTAFGGDGSANIVAADFNNVTFDASYSAVFNGWDDGANNSLVLKTTAANFIRDNPYFICAVIEGQHDYPDSDPGSTVSYIDGINYGTAAFLSYTEASSGYANDVMGVATANIGKVLGIATANIGKVIGV
;
A
#
# COMPACT_ATOMS: atom_id res chain seq x y z
N MET A 1 2.00 19.47 1.38
CA MET A 1 1.71 18.04 1.22
C MET A 1 1.43 17.79 -0.25
N ALA A 2 2.16 16.90 -0.87
CA ALA A 2 1.99 16.50 -2.27
C ALA A 2 1.09 15.24 -2.34
N THR A 3 0.53 14.97 -3.52
CA THR A 3 -0.27 13.77 -3.77
C THR A 3 0.16 13.10 -5.06
N LEU A 4 0.12 11.76 -5.07
CA LEU A 4 0.46 10.93 -6.21
C LEU A 4 -0.58 9.81 -6.33
N ASN A 5 -1.31 9.76 -7.43
CA ASN A 5 -2.31 8.70 -7.65
C ASN A 5 -1.63 7.36 -7.95
N ALA A 6 -2.25 6.26 -7.52
CA ALA A 6 -1.85 4.94 -7.95
C ALA A 6 -1.96 4.83 -9.48
N SER A 7 -0.85 4.49 -10.14
CA SER A 7 -0.81 4.33 -11.61
C SER A 7 -1.36 2.98 -12.05
N LYS A 8 -1.28 1.97 -11.16
CA LYS A 8 -1.88 0.65 -11.35
C LYS A 8 -2.50 0.18 -10.05
N SER A 9 -3.55 -0.58 -10.16
CA SER A 9 -4.20 -1.24 -9.03
C SER A 9 -4.76 -2.59 -9.46
N GLY A 10 -5.04 -3.45 -8.48
CA GLY A 10 -5.69 -4.71 -8.75
C GLY A 10 -6.18 -5.39 -7.49
N ARG A 11 -7.12 -6.30 -7.68
CA ARG A 11 -7.69 -7.13 -6.62
C ARG A 11 -7.54 -8.59 -7.02
N LEU A 12 -6.99 -9.38 -6.11
CA LEU A 12 -6.84 -10.81 -6.26
C LEU A 12 -7.63 -11.54 -5.18
N LEU A 13 -8.41 -12.54 -5.57
CA LEU A 13 -9.31 -13.27 -4.71
C LEU A 13 -8.97 -14.75 -4.74
N MET A 14 -8.87 -15.35 -3.54
CA MET A 14 -8.89 -16.77 -3.31
C MET A 14 -10.24 -17.12 -2.67
N LEU A 15 -10.95 -18.08 -3.21
CA LEU A 15 -12.34 -18.39 -2.84
C LEU A 15 -12.52 -19.86 -2.51
N ASN A 16 -13.41 -20.13 -1.53
CA ASN A 16 -13.89 -21.49 -1.20
C ASN A 16 -12.81 -22.52 -0.82
N GLU A 17 -11.68 -22.07 -0.31
CA GLU A 17 -10.61 -22.96 0.13
C GLU A 17 -11.02 -23.74 1.40
N SER A 18 -10.52 -24.96 1.51
CA SER A 18 -10.87 -25.87 2.59
C SER A 18 -10.11 -25.63 3.89
N SER A 19 -9.04 -24.83 3.85
CA SER A 19 -8.25 -24.45 5.01
C SER A 19 -7.72 -23.03 4.91
N HIS A 20 -7.41 -22.43 6.07
CA HIS A 20 -6.75 -21.12 6.15
C HIS A 20 -5.44 -21.10 5.37
N ALA A 21 -4.58 -22.11 5.60
CA ALA A 21 -3.29 -22.19 4.94
C ALA A 21 -3.42 -22.27 3.40
N ASN A 22 -4.36 -23.08 2.88
CA ASN A 22 -4.58 -23.15 1.44
C ASN A 22 -5.02 -21.81 0.86
N ALA A 23 -5.91 -21.09 1.55
CA ALA A 23 -6.38 -19.79 1.09
C ALA A 23 -5.27 -18.74 1.16
N ARG A 24 -4.51 -18.71 2.27
CA ARG A 24 -3.48 -17.71 2.55
C ARG A 24 -2.23 -17.88 1.69
N ASP A 25 -1.74 -19.11 1.61
CA ASP A 25 -0.44 -19.43 1.01
C ASP A 25 -0.55 -19.86 -0.46
N SER A 26 -1.74 -19.71 -1.04
CA SER A 26 -1.96 -19.99 -2.47
C SER A 26 -1.01 -19.16 -3.33
N THR A 27 -0.35 -19.82 -4.28
CA THR A 27 0.55 -19.16 -5.24
C THR A 27 -0.17 -18.52 -6.42
N THR A 28 -1.50 -18.68 -6.51
CA THR A 28 -2.30 -18.13 -7.60
C THR A 28 -3.71 -17.82 -7.13
N ALA A 29 -4.26 -16.69 -7.51
CA ALA A 29 -5.65 -16.34 -7.23
C ALA A 29 -6.61 -17.07 -8.19
N GLU A 30 -7.83 -17.31 -7.71
CA GLU A 30 -8.92 -17.81 -8.56
C GLU A 30 -9.58 -16.70 -9.40
N SER A 31 -9.54 -15.47 -8.91
CA SER A 31 -10.11 -14.32 -9.62
C SER A 31 -9.17 -13.12 -9.55
N THR A 32 -9.03 -12.45 -10.68
CA THR A 32 -8.18 -11.26 -10.84
C THR A 32 -9.00 -10.12 -11.43
N VAL A 33 -8.94 -8.95 -10.79
CA VAL A 33 -9.50 -7.70 -11.32
C VAL A 33 -8.38 -6.69 -11.50
N VAL A 34 -8.10 -6.33 -12.74
CA VAL A 34 -7.01 -5.40 -13.12
C VAL A 34 -7.58 -4.00 -13.29
N ASN A 35 -6.93 -3.00 -12.67
CA ASN A 35 -7.29 -1.58 -12.78
C ASN A 35 -8.81 -1.37 -12.75
N PRO A 36 -9.49 -1.72 -11.67
CA PRO A 36 -10.93 -1.56 -11.59
C PRO A 36 -11.28 -0.08 -11.81
N SER A 37 -11.83 0.23 -12.98
CA SER A 37 -12.03 1.61 -13.44
C SER A 37 -13.39 2.19 -13.08
N SER A 38 -14.28 1.40 -12.51
CA SER A 38 -15.58 1.88 -12.02
C SER A 38 -16.31 0.80 -11.24
N GLY A 39 -16.97 1.20 -10.20
CA GLY A 39 -17.90 0.38 -9.44
C GLY A 39 -17.57 0.37 -7.96
N THR A 40 -18.51 0.80 -7.15
CA THR A 40 -18.59 0.38 -5.76
C THR A 40 -18.80 -1.13 -5.79
N PHE A 41 -17.77 -1.91 -5.52
CA PHE A 41 -17.99 -3.29 -5.15
C PHE A 41 -18.56 -3.27 -3.72
N SER A 42 -19.86 -3.05 -3.62
CA SER A 42 -20.60 -3.31 -2.41
C SER A 42 -20.39 -4.79 -2.05
N ASN A 43 -19.86 -5.06 -0.89
CA ASN A 43 -19.60 -6.37 -0.32
C ASN A 43 -18.35 -7.11 -0.86
N GLY A 44 -17.22 -6.43 -1.03
CA GLY A 44 -15.94 -7.10 -1.21
C GLY A 44 -15.57 -7.90 0.04
N ILE A 45 -15.44 -9.23 -0.10
CA ILE A 45 -14.92 -10.05 0.98
C ILE A 45 -13.44 -9.74 1.14
N MET A 46 -13.01 -9.33 2.35
CA MET A 46 -11.58 -9.22 2.67
C MET A 46 -11.05 -10.53 3.24
N TYR A 47 -11.77 -11.08 4.20
CA TYR A 47 -11.48 -12.38 4.81
C TYR A 47 -12.76 -13.01 5.35
N THR A 48 -13.04 -14.26 5.00
CA THR A 48 -14.14 -15.02 5.63
C THR A 48 -13.72 -16.43 5.99
N LYS A 49 -14.21 -16.89 7.13
CA LYS A 49 -14.30 -18.30 7.50
C LYS A 49 -15.76 -18.65 7.71
N SER A 50 -16.31 -19.51 6.88
CA SER A 50 -17.71 -19.95 6.94
C SER A 50 -17.79 -21.44 7.27
N ALA A 51 -18.72 -21.82 8.13
CA ALA A 51 -19.00 -23.23 8.43
C ALA A 51 -19.97 -23.80 7.40
N GLY A 52 -19.64 -24.93 6.82
CA GLY A 52 -20.47 -25.68 5.89
C GLY A 52 -20.69 -27.13 6.30
N ARG A 53 -21.62 -27.83 5.64
CA ARG A 53 -21.89 -29.26 5.92
C ARG A 53 -20.67 -30.17 5.67
N ARG A 54 -19.71 -29.72 4.85
CA ARG A 54 -18.51 -30.49 4.45
C ARG A 54 -17.22 -29.95 5.07
N GLY A 55 -17.31 -29.06 6.05
CA GLY A 55 -16.17 -28.39 6.67
C GLY A 55 -16.23 -26.88 6.52
N ASN A 56 -15.16 -26.21 6.94
CA ASN A 56 -15.03 -24.77 6.79
C ASN A 56 -14.63 -24.40 5.36
N THR A 57 -15.02 -23.20 4.93
CA THR A 57 -14.54 -22.55 3.71
C THR A 57 -13.92 -21.21 4.05
N TYR A 58 -12.83 -20.87 3.35
CA TYR A 58 -12.06 -19.65 3.54
C TYR A 58 -12.03 -18.85 2.23
N ASN A 59 -12.21 -17.55 2.34
CA ASN A 59 -12.01 -16.64 1.21
C ASN A 59 -11.10 -15.52 1.67
N ILE A 60 -10.13 -15.15 0.85
CA ILE A 60 -9.18 -14.08 1.10
C ILE A 60 -9.08 -13.19 -0.13
N THR A 61 -9.13 -11.87 0.11
CA THR A 61 -8.91 -10.86 -0.92
C THR A 61 -7.73 -10.00 -0.53
N ARG A 62 -6.87 -9.71 -1.50
CA ARG A 62 -5.74 -8.80 -1.36
C ARG A 62 -5.82 -7.74 -2.44
N HIS A 63 -5.58 -6.48 -2.08
CA HIS A 63 -5.60 -5.32 -2.97
C HIS A 63 -4.19 -4.82 -3.17
N PHE A 64 -3.80 -4.55 -4.41
CA PHE A 64 -2.44 -4.18 -4.79
C PHE A 64 -2.44 -2.80 -5.44
N TYR A 65 -1.46 -1.99 -5.10
CA TYR A 65 -1.28 -0.64 -5.63
C TYR A 65 0.17 -0.42 -6.03
N TYR A 66 0.33 0.23 -7.17
CA TYR A 66 1.61 0.69 -7.67
C TYR A 66 1.59 2.21 -7.83
N PHE A 67 2.60 2.87 -7.30
CA PHE A 67 2.84 4.30 -7.42
C PHE A 67 4.19 4.52 -8.11
N ASP A 68 4.23 5.37 -9.13
CA ASP A 68 5.47 5.81 -9.77
C ASP A 68 6.06 6.94 -8.92
N THR A 69 7.06 6.63 -8.13
CA THR A 69 7.73 7.57 -7.21
C THR A 69 9.01 8.17 -7.81
N SER A 70 9.28 7.96 -9.09
CA SER A 70 10.51 8.44 -9.78
C SER A 70 10.72 9.96 -9.72
N GLY A 71 9.64 10.72 -9.51
CA GLY A 71 9.69 12.16 -9.32
C GLY A 71 9.99 12.63 -7.89
N ILE A 72 10.04 11.72 -6.91
CA ILE A 72 10.32 12.04 -5.51
C ILE A 72 11.82 11.94 -5.27
N THR A 73 12.46 13.05 -4.94
CA THR A 73 13.92 13.12 -4.80
C THR A 73 14.39 13.54 -3.41
N GLY A 74 13.47 14.05 -2.59
CA GLY A 74 13.75 14.53 -1.25
C GLY A 74 13.36 13.53 -0.15
N ASN A 75 13.67 13.88 1.09
CA ASN A 75 13.23 13.10 2.23
C ASN A 75 11.69 13.15 2.35
N VAL A 76 11.08 12.00 2.50
CA VAL A 76 9.63 11.84 2.63
C VAL A 76 9.24 11.75 4.10
N SER A 77 8.26 12.55 4.50
CA SER A 77 7.62 12.50 5.81
C SER A 77 6.11 12.62 5.69
N ASP A 78 5.39 12.39 6.79
CA ASP A 78 3.94 12.51 6.90
C ASP A 78 3.20 11.78 5.76
N ALA A 79 3.73 10.60 5.39
CA ALA A 79 3.21 9.87 4.25
C ALA A 79 2.03 8.96 4.66
N SER A 80 1.03 8.87 3.78
CA SER A 80 -0.09 7.93 3.92
C SER A 80 -0.61 7.46 2.57
N VAL A 81 -1.06 6.21 2.51
CA VAL A 81 -1.89 5.72 1.39
C VAL A 81 -3.34 5.97 1.75
N ASN A 82 -4.03 6.68 0.87
CA ASN A 82 -5.42 7.11 1.07
C ASN A 82 -6.32 6.33 0.11
N ILE A 83 -7.35 5.70 0.66
CA ILE A 83 -8.28 4.86 -0.07
C ILE A 83 -9.69 5.33 0.22
N LEU A 84 -10.47 5.63 -0.81
CA LEU A 84 -11.87 6.01 -0.63
C LEU A 84 -12.67 4.83 -0.10
N GLY A 85 -13.43 5.04 0.98
CA GLY A 85 -14.35 4.07 1.54
C GLY A 85 -15.64 3.98 0.72
N ALA A 86 -16.20 2.78 0.63
CA ALA A 86 -17.50 2.51 0.03
C ALA A 86 -18.56 2.10 1.07
N HIS A 87 -18.12 1.67 2.23
CA HIS A 87 -18.99 1.24 3.34
C HIS A 87 -18.26 1.43 4.68
N ASN A 88 -19.04 1.56 5.76
CA ASN A 88 -18.53 1.51 7.13
C ASN A 88 -18.31 0.06 7.53
N GLU A 89 -17.13 -0.46 7.30
CA GLU A 89 -16.84 -1.87 7.50
C GLU A 89 -15.88 -2.13 8.66
N THR A 90 -15.91 -3.36 9.15
CA THR A 90 -15.10 -3.79 10.31
C THR A 90 -13.80 -4.47 9.92
N ALA A 91 -13.43 -4.46 8.65
CA ALA A 91 -12.18 -5.07 8.22
C ALA A 91 -10.99 -4.35 8.85
N HIS A 92 -10.16 -5.11 9.54
CA HIS A 92 -8.87 -4.66 10.02
C HIS A 92 -7.88 -4.85 8.88
N VAL A 93 -7.28 -3.79 8.39
CA VAL A 93 -6.37 -3.86 7.24
C VAL A 93 -4.98 -3.36 7.60
N ILE A 94 -3.99 -3.84 6.87
CA ILE A 94 -2.60 -3.44 7.00
C ILE A 94 -1.98 -3.31 5.62
N LEU A 95 -1.09 -2.32 5.46
CA LEU A 95 -0.24 -2.20 4.28
C LEU A 95 1.03 -3.01 4.46
N VAL A 96 1.33 -3.86 3.49
CA VAL A 96 2.55 -4.67 3.45
C VAL A 96 3.33 -4.41 2.16
N PRO A 97 4.66 -4.65 2.15
CA PRO A 97 5.45 -4.66 0.92
C PRO A 97 4.95 -5.72 -0.06
N SER A 98 5.04 -5.43 -1.36
CA SER A 98 4.68 -6.37 -2.41
C SER A 98 5.64 -6.30 -3.59
N THR A 99 5.80 -7.43 -4.28
CA THR A 99 6.52 -7.56 -5.56
C THR A 99 5.58 -7.83 -6.74
N ALA A 100 4.28 -7.55 -6.58
CA ALA A 100 3.32 -7.58 -7.68
C ALA A 100 3.70 -6.63 -8.81
N PHE A 101 2.98 -6.66 -9.93
CA PHE A 101 3.23 -5.82 -11.11
C PHE A 101 4.63 -5.99 -11.72
N GLY A 102 5.22 -7.20 -11.62
CA GLY A 102 6.57 -7.47 -12.10
C GLY A 102 7.68 -7.01 -11.14
N GLY A 103 7.33 -6.53 -9.94
CA GLY A 103 8.27 -6.08 -8.92
C GLY A 103 8.75 -4.63 -9.09
N ASP A 104 8.50 -4.02 -10.23
CA ASP A 104 8.93 -2.66 -10.59
C ASP A 104 7.85 -1.83 -11.31
N GLY A 105 6.65 -2.40 -11.48
CA GLY A 105 5.56 -1.77 -12.21
C GLY A 105 5.60 -2.01 -13.72
N SER A 106 6.52 -2.80 -14.26
CA SER A 106 6.64 -3.09 -15.69
C SER A 106 5.47 -3.94 -16.23
N ALA A 107 4.86 -4.78 -15.38
CA ALA A 107 3.75 -5.67 -15.75
C ALA A 107 2.40 -5.17 -15.20
N ASN A 108 1.31 -5.76 -15.67
CA ASN A 108 0.02 -5.70 -15.01
C ASN A 108 -0.06 -6.79 -13.93
N ILE A 109 -0.98 -6.61 -12.98
CA ILE A 109 -1.27 -7.63 -11.97
C ILE A 109 -1.79 -8.90 -12.64
N VAL A 110 -1.34 -10.05 -12.16
CA VAL A 110 -1.76 -11.38 -12.61
C VAL A 110 -2.12 -12.25 -11.43
N ALA A 111 -2.83 -13.36 -11.66
CA ALA A 111 -3.25 -14.27 -10.59
C ALA A 111 -2.08 -14.78 -9.72
N ALA A 112 -0.90 -14.98 -10.31
CA ALA A 112 0.30 -15.40 -9.61
C ALA A 112 0.86 -14.35 -8.62
N ASP A 113 0.41 -13.10 -8.69
CA ASP A 113 0.80 -12.07 -7.74
C ASP A 113 0.11 -12.20 -6.37
N PHE A 114 -0.84 -13.13 -6.22
CA PHE A 114 -1.60 -13.27 -4.97
C PHE A 114 -0.69 -13.44 -3.75
N ASN A 115 0.37 -14.21 -3.85
CA ASN A 115 1.34 -14.41 -2.76
C ASN A 115 2.59 -13.54 -2.86
N ASN A 116 2.63 -12.57 -3.77
CA ASN A 116 3.72 -11.61 -3.89
C ASN A 116 3.59 -10.50 -2.83
N VAL A 117 3.42 -10.88 -1.58
CA VAL A 117 3.33 -10.02 -0.38
C VAL A 117 4.36 -10.45 0.65
N THR A 118 4.83 -9.50 1.44
CA THR A 118 5.80 -9.76 2.51
C THR A 118 5.08 -9.74 3.84
N PHE A 119 4.97 -10.90 4.50
CA PHE A 119 4.23 -11.05 5.75
C PHE A 119 5.03 -10.73 7.03
N ASP A 120 6.35 -10.69 6.95
CA ASP A 120 7.24 -10.38 8.08
C ASP A 120 7.57 -8.88 8.19
N ALA A 121 7.02 -8.05 7.30
CA ALA A 121 7.18 -6.61 7.30
C ALA A 121 5.85 -5.89 7.02
N SER A 122 5.71 -4.67 7.53
CA SER A 122 4.54 -3.85 7.24
C SER A 122 4.91 -2.39 7.03
N TYR A 123 4.20 -1.74 6.12
CA TYR A 123 4.33 -0.32 5.81
C TYR A 123 3.44 0.58 6.68
N SER A 124 2.40 0.02 7.31
CA SER A 124 1.53 0.76 8.25
C SER A 124 1.33 0.00 9.56
N ALA A 125 0.68 0.63 10.53
CA ALA A 125 -0.03 -0.08 11.59
C ALA A 125 -1.30 -0.72 11.02
N VAL A 126 -1.93 -1.60 11.79
CA VAL A 126 -3.27 -2.10 11.47
C VAL A 126 -4.24 -0.92 11.56
N PHE A 127 -5.00 -0.72 10.49
CA PHE A 127 -6.05 0.28 10.39
C PHE A 127 -7.40 -0.39 10.58
N ASN A 128 -8.23 0.16 11.45
CA ASN A 128 -9.59 -0.28 11.72
C ASN A 128 -10.51 0.95 11.76
N GLY A 129 -11.69 0.84 11.22
CA GLY A 129 -12.65 1.95 11.17
C GLY A 129 -12.69 2.63 9.81
N TRP A 130 -13.16 1.91 8.82
CA TRP A 130 -13.46 2.46 7.51
C TRP A 130 -14.66 3.41 7.58
N ASP A 131 -14.48 4.62 7.03
CA ASP A 131 -15.55 5.59 6.84
C ASP A 131 -16.06 5.54 5.40
N ASP A 132 -17.37 5.39 5.24
CA ASP A 132 -18.05 5.43 3.94
C ASP A 132 -17.99 6.85 3.33
N GLY A 133 -17.67 6.91 2.04
CA GLY A 133 -17.57 8.17 1.30
C GLY A 133 -16.40 9.08 1.70
N ALA A 134 -15.52 8.66 2.62
CA ALA A 134 -14.35 9.39 3.06
C ALA A 134 -13.05 8.71 2.60
N ASN A 135 -11.96 9.47 2.49
CA ASN A 135 -10.64 8.91 2.30
C ASN A 135 -10.10 8.37 3.61
N ASN A 136 -9.88 7.07 3.67
CA ASN A 136 -9.30 6.37 4.79
C ASN A 136 -7.77 6.38 4.65
N SER A 137 -7.08 7.00 5.61
CA SER A 137 -5.63 7.24 5.55
C SER A 137 -4.85 6.18 6.33
N LEU A 138 -4.14 5.31 5.62
CA LEU A 138 -3.21 4.36 6.20
C LEU A 138 -1.84 5.03 6.33
N VAL A 139 -1.52 5.48 7.53
CA VAL A 139 -0.27 6.22 7.82
C VAL A 139 0.92 5.29 7.66
N LEU A 140 1.92 5.74 6.89
CA LEU A 140 3.11 4.97 6.57
C LEU A 140 4.16 5.07 7.66
N LYS A 141 4.82 3.96 7.93
CA LYS A 141 6.01 3.88 8.78
C LYS A 141 7.22 4.52 8.09
N THR A 142 8.22 4.89 8.86
CA THR A 142 9.49 5.44 8.34
C THR A 142 10.16 4.51 7.32
N THR A 143 10.03 3.19 7.48
CA THR A 143 10.57 2.21 6.52
C THR A 143 9.94 2.37 5.14
N ALA A 144 8.63 2.60 5.06
CA ALA A 144 7.94 2.87 3.79
C ALA A 144 8.33 4.24 3.20
N ALA A 145 8.43 5.28 4.04
CA ALA A 145 8.86 6.60 3.61
C ALA A 145 10.30 6.58 3.03
N ASN A 146 11.20 5.83 3.65
CA ASN A 146 12.55 5.62 3.14
C ASN A 146 12.54 4.85 1.81
N PHE A 147 11.71 3.81 1.70
CA PHE A 147 11.57 3.07 0.45
C PHE A 147 11.10 3.96 -0.70
N ILE A 148 10.09 4.83 -0.46
CA ILE A 148 9.58 5.79 -1.44
C ILE A 148 10.68 6.75 -1.92
N ARG A 149 11.53 7.24 -1.01
CA ARG A 149 12.68 8.12 -1.34
C ARG A 149 13.74 7.40 -2.19
N ASP A 150 14.03 6.14 -1.85
CA ASP A 150 15.20 5.41 -2.37
C ASP A 150 14.90 4.62 -3.66
N ASN A 151 13.61 4.52 -4.04
CA ASN A 151 13.19 3.74 -5.21
C ASN A 151 12.29 4.56 -6.15
N PRO A 152 12.36 4.31 -7.46
CA PRO A 152 11.50 5.00 -8.44
C PRO A 152 10.06 4.49 -8.44
N TYR A 153 9.72 3.56 -7.57
CA TYR A 153 8.38 2.98 -7.43
C TYR A 153 8.07 2.66 -5.97
N PHE A 154 6.79 2.60 -5.65
CA PHE A 154 6.29 2.09 -4.39
C PHE A 154 5.15 1.11 -4.66
N ILE A 155 5.36 -0.16 -4.30
CA ILE A 155 4.37 -1.22 -4.46
C ILE A 155 3.96 -1.72 -3.08
N CYS A 156 2.66 -1.71 -2.83
CA CYS A 156 2.11 -2.21 -1.59
C CYS A 156 0.86 -3.04 -1.82
N ALA A 157 0.57 -3.91 -0.85
CA ALA A 157 -0.69 -4.61 -0.77
C ALA A 157 -1.44 -4.23 0.50
N VAL A 158 -2.77 -4.10 0.40
CA VAL A 158 -3.70 -4.03 1.52
C VAL A 158 -4.22 -5.44 1.76
N ILE A 159 -3.96 -5.97 2.93
CA ILE A 159 -4.39 -7.31 3.34
C ILE A 159 -5.11 -7.25 4.69
N GLU A 160 -5.82 -8.31 5.02
CA GLU A 160 -6.52 -8.40 6.31
C GLU A 160 -5.49 -8.57 7.45
N GLY A 161 -5.66 -7.79 8.52
CA GLY A 161 -4.63 -7.59 9.55
C GLY A 161 -4.74 -8.47 10.78
N GLN A 162 -5.82 -9.24 10.96
CA GLN A 162 -6.04 -10.08 12.15
C GLN A 162 -5.79 -11.57 11.88
N HIS A 163 -5.96 -12.02 10.64
CA HIS A 163 -5.88 -13.43 10.29
C HIS A 163 -4.93 -13.67 9.10
N ASP A 164 -5.06 -12.91 8.00
CA ASP A 164 -4.21 -13.09 6.83
C ASP A 164 -2.75 -12.66 7.13
N TYR A 165 -2.56 -11.47 7.68
CA TYR A 165 -1.21 -10.96 7.99
C TYR A 165 -0.48 -11.81 9.05
N PRO A 166 -1.06 -12.09 10.25
CA PRO A 166 -0.36 -12.81 11.31
C PRO A 166 -0.39 -14.33 11.19
N ASP A 167 -0.94 -14.89 10.10
CA ASP A 167 -1.11 -16.34 9.91
C ASP A 167 -1.92 -16.99 11.04
N SER A 168 -3.08 -16.45 11.34
CA SER A 168 -3.90 -16.88 12.47
C SER A 168 -5.28 -17.34 12.03
N ASP A 169 -5.49 -18.65 11.96
CA ASP A 169 -6.82 -19.21 11.69
C ASP A 169 -7.81 -18.81 12.81
N PRO A 170 -8.92 -18.11 12.51
CA PRO A 170 -9.91 -17.76 13.52
C PRO A 170 -10.54 -18.99 14.14
N GLY A 171 -10.71 -18.98 15.47
CA GLY A 171 -11.32 -20.08 16.22
C GLY A 171 -12.81 -20.32 15.91
N SER A 172 -13.50 -19.34 15.31
CA SER A 172 -14.91 -19.35 14.94
C SER A 172 -15.11 -18.82 13.52
N THR A 173 -16.35 -18.87 13.02
CA THR A 173 -16.72 -18.21 11.76
C THR A 173 -16.55 -16.70 11.88
N VAL A 174 -15.97 -16.10 10.85
CA VAL A 174 -15.77 -14.65 10.74
C VAL A 174 -16.14 -14.18 9.33
N SER A 175 -16.54 -12.91 9.21
CA SER A 175 -16.78 -12.27 7.93
C SER A 175 -16.33 -10.83 8.03
N TYR A 176 -15.20 -10.51 7.37
CA TYR A 176 -14.70 -9.17 7.23
C TYR A 176 -14.88 -8.74 5.77
N ILE A 177 -15.58 -7.63 5.60
CA ILE A 177 -15.89 -7.06 4.29
C ILE A 177 -14.95 -5.89 4.10
N ASP A 178 -14.35 -5.76 2.91
CA ASP A 178 -13.58 -4.57 2.56
C ASP A 178 -14.53 -3.41 2.25
N GLY A 179 -14.21 -2.25 2.80
CA GLY A 179 -14.93 -1.01 2.51
C GLY A 179 -14.31 -0.22 1.35
N ILE A 180 -13.57 -0.85 0.45
CA ILE A 180 -12.78 -0.17 -0.57
C ILE A 180 -13.65 0.23 -1.76
N ASN A 181 -13.60 1.52 -2.13
CA ASN A 181 -14.20 2.04 -3.34
C ASN A 181 -13.18 1.99 -4.50
N TYR A 182 -13.48 1.16 -5.51
CA TYR A 182 -12.61 1.01 -6.68
C TYR A 182 -12.83 2.04 -7.77
N GLY A 183 -13.91 2.81 -7.69
CA GLY A 183 -14.22 3.86 -8.67
C GLY A 183 -13.31 5.08 -8.57
N THR A 184 -12.56 5.19 -7.48
CA THR A 184 -11.60 6.26 -7.24
C THR A 184 -10.22 5.67 -6.99
N ALA A 185 -9.21 6.16 -7.71
CA ALA A 185 -7.85 5.71 -7.53
C ALA A 185 -7.37 6.03 -6.10
N ALA A 186 -6.73 5.04 -5.44
CA ALA A 186 -5.98 5.29 -4.23
C ALA A 186 -4.86 6.29 -4.52
N PHE A 187 -4.50 7.10 -3.53
CA PHE A 187 -3.41 8.05 -3.67
C PHE A 187 -2.47 8.04 -2.47
N LEU A 188 -1.20 8.25 -2.76
CA LEU A 188 -0.16 8.54 -1.78
C LEU A 188 -0.18 10.04 -1.49
N SER A 189 -0.28 10.44 -0.22
CA SER A 189 -0.01 11.80 0.23
C SER A 189 1.27 11.82 1.04
N TYR A 190 2.08 12.87 0.88
CA TYR A 190 3.36 12.97 1.55
C TYR A 190 3.87 14.41 1.64
N THR A 191 4.76 14.65 2.57
CA THR A 191 5.57 15.87 2.63
C THR A 191 6.97 15.52 2.14
N GLU A 192 7.45 16.23 1.13
CA GLU A 192 8.82 16.10 0.64
C GLU A 192 9.63 17.30 1.10
N ALA A 193 10.69 17.03 1.85
CA ALA A 193 11.66 18.06 2.15
C ALA A 193 12.42 18.39 0.85
N SER A 194 12.51 19.66 0.52
CA SER A 194 13.38 20.05 -0.60
C SER A 194 14.77 19.48 -0.37
N SER A 195 15.33 18.84 -1.39
CA SER A 195 16.75 18.43 -1.38
C SER A 195 17.58 19.73 -1.36
N GLY A 196 17.83 20.22 -0.14
CA GLY A 196 18.73 21.34 0.07
C GLY A 196 20.19 20.89 -0.12
N TYR A 197 21.09 21.85 -0.17
CA TYR A 197 22.52 21.61 -0.15
C TYR A 197 22.88 20.71 1.05
N ALA A 198 23.54 19.57 0.80
CA ALA A 198 23.71 18.50 1.78
C ALA A 198 24.69 18.82 2.94
N ASN A 199 25.39 19.97 2.89
CA ASN A 199 26.36 20.37 3.91
C ASN A 199 26.00 21.72 4.54
N ASP A 200 26.29 21.87 5.82
CA ASP A 200 26.21 23.16 6.49
C ASP A 200 27.24 24.13 5.87
N VAL A 201 26.83 25.35 5.63
CA VAL A 201 27.71 26.39 5.12
C VAL A 201 27.91 27.43 6.21
N MET A 202 29.15 27.60 6.68
CA MET A 202 29.52 28.57 7.72
C MET A 202 28.67 28.50 8.99
N GLY A 203 28.27 27.28 9.39
CA GLY A 203 27.45 27.06 10.59
C GLY A 203 25.96 27.30 10.38
N VAL A 204 25.51 27.58 9.16
CA VAL A 204 24.08 27.59 8.82
C VAL A 204 23.67 26.19 8.42
N ALA A 205 22.68 25.65 9.15
CA ALA A 205 22.16 24.30 8.86
C ALA A 205 21.60 24.24 7.43
N THR A 206 21.81 23.09 6.76
CA THR A 206 21.39 22.82 5.38
C THR A 206 19.93 23.17 5.10
N ALA A 207 19.02 22.89 6.03
CA ALA A 207 17.60 23.20 5.93
C ALA A 207 17.30 24.72 5.77
N ASN A 208 18.24 25.58 6.16
CA ASN A 208 18.10 27.04 6.13
C ASN A 208 18.86 27.68 4.96
N ILE A 209 19.53 26.89 4.10
CA ILE A 209 20.29 27.39 2.97
C ILE A 209 19.41 27.35 1.72
N GLY A 210 18.84 28.47 1.33
CA GLY A 210 18.01 28.56 0.11
C GLY A 210 18.85 28.74 -1.18
N LYS A 211 20.05 29.35 -1.09
CA LYS A 211 20.93 29.61 -2.23
C LYS A 211 22.41 29.60 -1.82
N VAL A 212 23.28 29.10 -2.70
CA VAL A 212 24.72 29.23 -2.59
C VAL A 212 25.20 29.97 -3.83
N LEU A 213 25.89 31.09 -3.62
CA LEU A 213 26.37 31.96 -4.71
C LEU A 213 25.27 32.37 -5.71
N GLY A 214 24.04 32.57 -5.20
CA GLY A 214 22.90 32.96 -6.02
C GLY A 214 22.18 31.82 -6.75
N ILE A 215 22.73 30.60 -6.72
CA ILE A 215 22.11 29.41 -7.32
C ILE A 215 21.25 28.75 -6.24
N ALA A 216 20.00 28.45 -6.57
CA ALA A 216 19.10 27.73 -5.67
C ALA A 216 19.71 26.35 -5.34
N THR A 217 19.68 25.94 -4.06
CA THR A 217 20.33 24.71 -3.59
C THR A 217 19.77 23.45 -4.24
N ALA A 218 18.48 23.47 -4.65
CA ALA A 218 17.87 22.39 -5.43
C ALA A 218 18.55 22.11 -6.78
N ASN A 219 19.34 23.07 -7.30
CA ASN A 219 20.04 22.97 -8.59
C ASN A 219 21.54 22.68 -8.44
N ILE A 220 22.03 22.44 -7.21
CA ILE A 220 23.43 22.19 -6.94
C ILE A 220 23.66 20.68 -6.77
N GLY A 221 24.08 20.01 -7.85
CA GLY A 221 24.37 18.57 -7.82
C GLY A 221 25.70 18.21 -7.13
N LYS A 222 26.72 19.11 -7.17
CA LYS A 222 28.02 18.90 -6.55
C LYS A 222 28.77 20.22 -6.44
N VAL A 223 29.38 20.49 -5.28
CA VAL A 223 30.38 21.55 -5.11
C VAL A 223 31.74 20.91 -5.05
N ILE A 224 32.63 21.31 -5.98
CA ILE A 224 34.02 20.81 -6.04
C ILE A 224 34.86 21.70 -5.12
N GLY A 225 35.59 21.08 -4.18
CA GLY A 225 36.58 21.77 -3.35
C GLY A 225 36.23 21.99 -1.89
N VAL A 226 35.28 21.14 -1.35
CA VAL A 226 35.06 21.04 0.10
C VAL A 226 35.31 19.61 0.53
#